data_97673e1cb6845712b2a40a837fa2b7ad
#
_entry.id   97673e1cb6845712b2a40a837fa2b7ad
#
_cell.length_a   1.000
_cell.length_b   1.000
_cell.length_c   1.000
_cell.angle_alpha   90.00
_cell.angle_beta   90.00
_cell.angle_gamma   90.00
#
_symmetry.space_group_name_H-M   'P 1'
#
loop_
_entity.id
_entity.type
_entity.pdbx_description
1 polymer ?
#
loop_
_entity_poly.entity_id
_entity_poly.type
_entity_poly.pdbx_seq_one_letter_code
_entity_poly.pdbx_strand_id
1 'polypeptide(L)'
;VTASFGTVLLTAGTPGQRYALPNATIHLHQPLGGAEGQARDIEIQAKEIVRLRTRLNEILAEHTGQDFEAIERDTDRDYWMTAHQAVEYGIIDEVLEPTGADDEKDAKDDAKGKKAKKSKKK
;
A
#
# COMPACT_ATOMS: atom_id res chain seq x y z
N VAL A 1 5.52 7.15 -5.65
CA VAL A 1 4.53 7.57 -4.66
C VAL A 1 3.13 7.27 -5.18
N THR A 2 2.32 6.66 -4.35
CA THR A 2 0.87 6.51 -4.57
C THR A 2 0.16 7.32 -3.50
N ALA A 3 -0.74 8.21 -3.91
CA ALA A 3 -1.41 9.11 -2.99
C ALA A 3 -2.89 9.29 -3.33
N SER A 4 -3.69 9.62 -2.30
CA SER A 4 -5.10 9.98 -2.46
C SER A 4 -5.89 8.88 -3.18
N PHE A 5 -6.58 9.22 -4.25
CA PHE A 5 -7.36 8.27 -5.05
C PHE A 5 -6.49 7.16 -5.69
N GLY A 6 -5.20 7.43 -5.97
CA GLY A 6 -4.25 6.41 -6.41
C GLY A 6 -4.10 5.27 -5.40
N THR A 7 -4.11 5.58 -4.09
CA THR A 7 -4.07 4.58 -3.03
C THR A 7 -5.36 3.74 -3.00
N VAL A 8 -6.51 4.36 -3.24
CA VAL A 8 -7.80 3.63 -3.35
C VAL A 8 -7.78 2.64 -4.51
N LEU A 9 -7.28 3.07 -5.68
CA LEU A 9 -7.15 2.21 -6.87
C LEU A 9 -6.20 1.04 -6.61
N LEU A 10 -5.05 1.29 -5.97
CA LEU A 10 -4.09 0.24 -5.60
C LEU A 10 -4.73 -0.78 -4.65
N THR A 11 -5.39 -0.30 -3.60
CA THR A 11 -6.03 -1.14 -2.58
C THR A 11 -7.16 -1.99 -3.15
N ALA A 12 -7.92 -1.44 -4.11
CA ALA A 12 -9.04 -2.12 -4.79
C ALA A 12 -8.60 -3.13 -5.85
N GLY A 13 -7.29 -3.35 -6.04
CA GLY A 13 -6.76 -4.38 -6.91
C GLY A 13 -7.14 -5.80 -6.45
N THR A 14 -6.89 -6.78 -7.33
CA THR A 14 -7.14 -8.19 -7.02
C THR A 14 -6.35 -8.63 -5.79
N PRO A 15 -6.99 -9.18 -4.75
CA PRO A 15 -6.29 -9.70 -3.57
C PRO A 15 -5.21 -10.72 -3.96
N GLY A 16 -4.02 -10.60 -3.37
CA GLY A 16 -2.85 -11.41 -3.69
C GLY A 16 -2.05 -10.92 -4.91
N GLN A 17 -2.51 -9.84 -5.58
CA GLN A 17 -1.85 -9.28 -6.77
C GLN A 17 -1.61 -7.76 -6.66
N ARG A 18 -1.54 -7.23 -5.45
CA ARG A 18 -1.26 -5.82 -5.20
C ARG A 18 0.18 -5.68 -4.72
N TYR A 19 1.01 -4.99 -5.49
CA TYR A 19 2.45 -4.93 -5.28
C TYR A 19 2.96 -3.50 -5.17
N ALA A 20 4.09 -3.33 -4.46
CA ALA A 20 4.86 -2.10 -4.47
C ALA A 20 6.37 -2.40 -4.53
N LEU A 21 7.14 -1.47 -5.05
CA LEU A 21 8.61 -1.52 -4.99
C LEU A 21 9.09 -1.14 -3.57
N PRO A 22 10.29 -1.58 -3.13
CA PRO A 22 10.77 -1.40 -1.75
C PRO A 22 10.80 0.05 -1.28
N ASN A 23 11.11 0.98 -2.18
CA ASN A 23 11.19 2.41 -1.88
C ASN A 23 9.91 3.18 -2.23
N ALA A 24 8.80 2.49 -2.46
CA ALA A 24 7.51 3.14 -2.68
C ALA A 24 7.00 3.78 -1.39
N THR A 25 6.33 4.90 -1.55
CA THR A 25 5.63 5.60 -0.47
C THR A 25 4.14 5.61 -0.79
N ILE A 26 3.34 5.21 0.16
CA ILE A 26 1.88 5.15 0.06
C ILE A 26 1.28 6.20 1.02
N HIS A 27 0.34 6.98 0.52
CA HIS A 27 -0.28 8.07 1.26
C HIS A 27 -1.80 7.90 1.29
N LEU A 28 -2.34 7.86 2.49
CA LEU A 28 -3.77 7.91 2.76
C LEU A 28 -4.17 9.28 3.26
N HIS A 29 -5.28 9.80 2.78
CA HIS A 29 -6.00 10.92 3.36
C HIS A 29 -7.45 10.96 2.84
N GLN A 30 -8.31 11.65 3.57
CA GLN A 30 -9.69 11.86 3.15
C GLN A 30 -9.79 12.74 1.90
N PRO A 31 -10.90 12.66 1.13
CA PRO A 31 -11.13 13.56 0.01
C PRO A 31 -11.03 15.01 0.45
N LEU A 32 -10.22 15.79 -0.27
CA LEU A 32 -10.19 17.24 -0.13
C LEU A 32 -11.37 17.81 -0.91
N GLY A 33 -12.07 18.75 -0.31
CA GLY A 33 -13.17 19.45 -0.95
C GLY A 33 -13.24 20.90 -0.51
N GLY A 34 -13.63 21.75 -1.44
CA GLY A 34 -14.01 23.13 -1.19
C GLY A 34 -15.43 23.36 -1.72
N ALA A 35 -16.11 24.35 -1.18
CA ALA A 35 -17.43 24.75 -1.64
C ALA A 35 -17.45 26.27 -1.80
N GLU A 36 -17.91 26.73 -2.96
CA GLU A 36 -18.12 28.13 -3.26
C GLU A 36 -19.55 28.33 -3.78
N GLY A 37 -20.11 29.53 -3.59
CA GLY A 37 -21.41 29.91 -4.09
C GLY A 37 -22.39 30.31 -2.98
N GLN A 38 -23.69 30.14 -3.26
CA GLN A 38 -24.74 30.43 -2.29
C GLN A 38 -24.77 29.41 -1.16
N ALA A 39 -25.24 29.79 0.03
CA ALA A 39 -25.26 28.92 1.22
C ALA A 39 -25.92 27.56 0.97
N ARG A 40 -26.96 27.51 0.14
CA ARG A 40 -27.67 26.26 -0.22
C ARG A 40 -26.82 25.35 -1.08
N ASP A 41 -26.03 25.90 -2.00
CA ASP A 41 -25.08 25.13 -2.86
C ASP A 41 -23.93 24.59 -2.02
N ILE A 42 -23.44 25.37 -1.07
CA ILE A 42 -22.40 24.93 -0.11
C ILE A 42 -22.91 23.74 0.71
N GLU A 43 -24.16 23.77 1.18
CA GLU A 43 -24.76 22.66 1.93
C GLU A 43 -24.84 21.37 1.08
N ILE A 44 -25.26 21.48 -0.17
CA ILE A 44 -25.34 20.33 -1.10
C ILE A 44 -23.94 19.74 -1.34
N GLN A 45 -22.93 20.58 -1.62
CA GLN A 45 -21.56 20.14 -1.84
C GLN A 45 -20.97 19.50 -0.58
N ALA A 46 -21.21 20.06 0.60
CA ALA A 46 -20.74 19.49 1.86
C ALA A 46 -21.32 18.08 2.10
N LYS A 47 -22.62 17.88 1.86
CA LYS A 47 -23.25 16.56 1.96
C LYS A 47 -22.64 15.55 0.99
N GLU A 48 -22.33 15.96 -0.24
CA GLU A 48 -21.70 15.09 -1.23
C GLU A 48 -20.27 14.72 -0.84
N ILE A 49 -19.48 15.64 -0.31
CA ILE A 49 -18.12 15.37 0.19
C ILE A 49 -18.18 14.35 1.33
N VAL A 50 -19.10 14.50 2.28
CA VAL A 50 -19.27 13.54 3.38
C VAL A 50 -19.67 12.17 2.85
N ARG A 51 -20.59 12.10 1.90
CA ARG A 51 -21.01 10.85 1.26
C ARG A 51 -19.85 10.14 0.57
N LEU A 52 -19.04 10.89 -0.20
CA LEU A 52 -17.86 10.35 -0.88
C LEU A 52 -16.79 9.86 0.12
N ARG A 53 -16.54 10.62 1.19
CA ARG A 53 -15.62 10.23 2.26
C ARG A 53 -16.04 8.89 2.85
N THR A 54 -17.30 8.76 3.26
CA THR A 54 -17.81 7.50 3.83
C THR A 54 -17.63 6.35 2.85
N ARG A 55 -18.00 6.54 1.58
CA ARG A 55 -17.88 5.49 0.57
C ARG A 55 -16.45 5.05 0.31
N LEU A 56 -15.51 5.99 0.26
CA LEU A 56 -14.08 5.66 0.10
C LEU A 56 -13.53 4.91 1.32
N ASN A 57 -13.93 5.30 2.52
CA ASN A 57 -13.53 4.61 3.75
C ASN A 57 -14.12 3.18 3.81
N GLU A 58 -15.35 2.97 3.36
CA GLU A 58 -15.93 1.62 3.23
C GLU A 58 -15.11 0.75 2.27
N ILE A 59 -14.75 1.26 1.10
CA ILE A 59 -13.92 0.55 0.11
C ILE A 59 -12.55 0.20 0.71
N LEU A 60 -11.91 1.14 1.39
CA LEU A 60 -10.63 0.89 2.05
C LEU A 60 -10.76 -0.16 3.15
N ALA A 61 -11.78 -0.09 4.00
CA ALA A 61 -12.01 -1.08 5.05
C ALA A 61 -12.24 -2.49 4.47
N GLU A 62 -13.07 -2.61 3.43
CA GLU A 62 -13.34 -3.87 2.76
C GLU A 62 -12.07 -4.53 2.18
N HIS A 63 -11.23 -3.73 1.51
CA HIS A 63 -10.06 -4.25 0.80
C HIS A 63 -8.81 -4.41 1.68
N THR A 64 -8.71 -3.67 2.78
CA THR A 64 -7.58 -3.79 3.73
C THR A 64 -7.84 -4.78 4.84
N GLY A 65 -9.09 -5.07 5.15
CA GLY A 65 -9.48 -5.83 6.34
C GLY A 65 -9.39 -5.04 7.64
N GLN A 66 -9.16 -3.73 7.58
CA GLN A 66 -9.18 -2.84 8.75
C GLN A 66 -10.61 -2.48 9.14
N ASP A 67 -10.83 -2.19 10.42
CA ASP A 67 -12.10 -1.66 10.89
C ASP A 67 -12.38 -0.27 10.30
N PHE A 68 -13.66 0.04 10.03
CA PHE A 68 -14.06 1.32 9.44
C PHE A 68 -13.57 2.52 10.28
N GLU A 69 -13.69 2.43 11.60
CA GLU A 69 -13.25 3.48 12.54
C GLU A 69 -11.73 3.68 12.49
N ALA A 70 -10.96 2.62 12.25
CA ALA A 70 -9.51 2.73 12.06
C ALA A 70 -9.19 3.47 10.76
N ILE A 71 -9.84 3.10 9.66
CA ILE A 71 -9.72 3.80 8.38
C ILE A 71 -10.12 5.26 8.51
N GLU A 72 -11.25 5.57 9.15
CA GLU A 72 -11.74 6.92 9.34
C GLU A 72 -10.75 7.79 10.11
N ARG A 73 -10.20 7.27 11.21
CA ARG A 73 -9.17 7.96 12.01
C ARG A 73 -7.89 8.19 11.20
N ASP A 74 -7.42 7.17 10.48
CA ASP A 74 -6.13 7.19 9.80
C ASP A 74 -6.19 8.02 8.50
N THR A 75 -7.37 8.17 7.89
CA THR A 75 -7.58 9.05 6.73
C THR A 75 -7.90 10.49 7.09
N ASP A 76 -8.21 10.80 8.36
CA ASP A 76 -8.56 12.17 8.81
C ASP A 76 -7.39 13.15 8.64
N ARG A 77 -6.16 12.65 8.71
CA ARG A 77 -4.91 13.38 8.48
C ARG A 77 -4.06 12.66 7.45
N ASP A 78 -2.99 13.32 7.02
CA ASP A 78 -2.01 12.70 6.15
C ASP A 78 -1.35 11.51 6.84
N TYR A 79 -1.53 10.33 6.29
CA TYR A 79 -0.96 9.10 6.79
C TYR A 79 -0.04 8.48 5.75
N TRP A 80 1.27 8.58 6.00
CA TRP A 80 2.31 8.11 5.10
C TRP A 80 2.83 6.75 5.54
N MET A 81 2.97 5.84 4.58
CA MET A 81 3.46 4.48 4.82
C MET A 81 4.58 4.14 3.87
N THR A 82 5.57 3.38 4.38
CA THR A 82 6.51 2.63 3.54
C THR A 82 5.80 1.47 2.88
N ALA A 83 6.44 0.84 1.87
CA ALA A 83 5.89 -0.33 1.21
C ALA A 83 5.61 -1.48 2.21
N HIS A 84 6.53 -1.76 3.16
CA HIS A 84 6.33 -2.80 4.17
C HIS A 84 5.18 -2.49 5.14
N GLN A 85 5.06 -1.24 5.59
CA GLN A 85 3.91 -0.82 6.41
C GLN A 85 2.58 -0.95 5.66
N ALA A 86 2.58 -0.73 4.35
CA ALA A 86 1.39 -0.88 3.52
C ALA A 86 0.96 -2.35 3.35
N VAL A 87 1.91 -3.32 3.42
CA VAL A 87 1.59 -4.76 3.53
C VAL A 87 0.91 -5.05 4.86
N GLU A 88 1.49 -4.61 5.97
CA GLU A 88 0.94 -4.81 7.31
C GLU A 88 -0.45 -4.18 7.47
N TYR A 89 -0.65 -3.03 6.86
CA TYR A 89 -1.95 -2.33 6.85
C TYR A 89 -3.01 -3.05 5.98
N GLY A 90 -2.59 -3.78 4.96
CA GLY A 90 -3.47 -4.49 4.04
C GLY A 90 -3.76 -3.75 2.73
N ILE A 91 -3.05 -2.66 2.45
CA ILE A 91 -3.20 -1.89 1.18
C ILE A 91 -2.63 -2.67 0.00
N ILE A 92 -1.51 -3.34 0.21
CA ILE A 92 -0.85 -4.21 -0.78
C ILE A 92 -0.58 -5.59 -0.18
N ASP A 93 -0.25 -6.54 -1.02
CA ASP A 93 -0.03 -7.93 -0.61
C ASP A 93 1.46 -8.25 -0.47
N GLU A 94 2.33 -7.64 -1.28
CA GLU A 94 3.75 -7.96 -1.31
C GLU A 94 4.60 -6.77 -1.78
N VAL A 95 5.83 -6.70 -1.26
CA VAL A 95 6.87 -5.80 -1.76
C VAL A 95 7.75 -6.57 -2.74
N LEU A 96 7.86 -6.06 -3.98
CA LEU A 96 8.71 -6.68 -5.00
C LEU A 96 10.17 -6.31 -4.75
N GLU A 97 10.95 -7.25 -4.21
CA GLU A 97 12.38 -7.07 -4.05
C GLU A 97 13.11 -7.09 -5.41
N PRO A 98 14.23 -6.35 -5.56
CA PRO A 98 15.02 -6.40 -6.78
C PRO A 98 15.51 -7.83 -7.04
N THR A 99 15.24 -8.36 -8.22
CA THR A 99 15.83 -9.62 -8.69
C THR A 99 17.34 -9.47 -8.79
N GLY A 100 18.07 -9.93 -7.78
CA GLY A 100 19.53 -9.82 -7.72
C GLY A 100 20.12 -10.21 -6.37
N ALA A 101 19.29 -10.29 -5.31
CA ALA A 101 19.75 -10.71 -3.99
C ALA A 101 19.80 -12.24 -3.83
N ASP A 102 19.03 -12.98 -4.62
CA ASP A 102 18.98 -14.45 -4.55
C ASP A 102 20.06 -15.11 -5.39
N ASP A 103 20.49 -14.51 -6.51
CA ASP A 103 21.56 -15.03 -7.38
C ASP A 103 22.94 -15.05 -6.69
N GLU A 104 23.19 -14.17 -5.71
CA GLU A 104 24.44 -14.19 -4.94
C GLU A 104 24.47 -15.25 -3.82
N LYS A 105 23.33 -15.74 -3.34
CA LYS A 105 23.30 -16.81 -2.32
C LYS A 105 23.54 -18.17 -2.96
N ASP A 106 22.89 -18.44 -4.09
CA ASP A 106 23.07 -19.70 -4.81
C ASP A 106 24.50 -19.85 -5.38
N ALA A 107 25.10 -18.74 -5.83
CA ALA A 107 26.50 -18.73 -6.29
C ALA A 107 27.53 -18.98 -5.16
N LYS A 108 27.22 -18.58 -3.92
CA LYS A 108 28.10 -18.81 -2.75
C LYS A 108 28.00 -20.22 -2.21
N ASP A 109 26.85 -20.85 -2.31
CA ASP A 109 26.68 -22.24 -1.87
C ASP A 109 27.26 -23.25 -2.88
N ASP A 110 27.16 -22.97 -4.18
CA ASP A 110 27.83 -23.78 -5.22
C ASP A 110 29.35 -23.69 -5.15
N ALA A 111 29.90 -22.52 -4.79
CA ALA A 111 31.37 -22.36 -4.63
C ALA A 111 31.91 -23.11 -3.40
N LYS A 112 31.11 -23.22 -2.31
CA LYS A 112 31.48 -24.02 -1.13
C LYS A 112 31.41 -25.52 -1.40
N GLY A 113 30.39 -25.97 -2.15
CA GLY A 113 30.24 -27.39 -2.53
C GLY A 113 31.37 -27.93 -3.41
N LYS A 114 31.94 -27.11 -4.29
CA LYS A 114 33.06 -27.49 -5.16
C LYS A 114 34.39 -27.54 -4.43
N LYS A 115 34.63 -26.74 -3.39
CA LYS A 115 35.86 -26.81 -2.57
C LYS A 115 35.88 -28.03 -1.65
N ALA A 116 34.75 -28.46 -1.12
CA ALA A 116 34.68 -29.64 -0.24
C ALA A 116 34.89 -30.96 -0.98
N LYS A 117 34.57 -31.05 -2.28
CA LYS A 117 34.85 -32.26 -3.09
C LYS A 117 36.28 -32.40 -3.57
N LYS A 118 37.09 -31.32 -3.61
CA LYS A 118 38.51 -31.37 -4.00
C LYS A 118 39.44 -31.76 -2.86
N SER A 119 39.03 -31.66 -1.59
CA SER A 119 39.86 -31.99 -0.43
C SER A 119 39.78 -33.48 0.00
N LYS A 120 38.84 -34.25 -0.58
CA LYS A 120 38.67 -35.69 -0.27
C LYS A 120 39.27 -36.65 -1.30
N LYS A 121 40.11 -36.15 -2.22
CA LYS A 121 40.79 -36.95 -3.25
C LYS A 121 42.31 -36.72 -3.24
N LYS A 122 42.89 -36.79 -2.04
CA LYS A 122 44.35 -37.01 -1.85
C LYS A 122 44.57 -38.01 -0.74
#